data_29c4be6d85c3f9cccd7b27949861c243
#
_entry.id   29c4be6d85c3f9cccd7b27949861c243
#
_cell.length_a   1.000
_cell.length_b   1.000
_cell.length_c   1.000
_cell.angle_alpha   90.00
_cell.angle_beta   90.00
_cell.angle_gamma   90.00
#
_symmetry.space_group_name_H-M   'P 1'
#
loop_
_entity.id
_entity.type
_entity.pdbx_description
1 polymer ?
#
loop_
_entity_poly.entity_id
_entity_poly.type
_entity_poly.pdbx_seq_one_letter_code
_entity_poly.pdbx_strand_id
1 'polypeptide(L)'
;VSPERLALAGEFGASRALDARDGDTAARLREGGALDCAFEAAGSQASLDAALASLRKGGELVLVSLMGEVRLDAFDLVNRELRLLGSVGYRDAYPELIALLADGRLDLARAVTRSVPLEQAVEHGFEALLRDKSQVKVLVNPNPALADA
;
A
#
# COMPACT_ATOMS: atom_id res chain seq x y z
N VAL A 1 -10.43 -7.62 1.13
CA VAL A 1 -9.99 -6.43 1.91
C VAL A 1 -10.91 -6.28 3.10
N SER A 2 -10.42 -5.85 4.27
CA SER A 2 -11.28 -5.65 5.43
C SER A 2 -11.97 -4.28 5.35
N PRO A 3 -13.22 -4.17 5.86
CA PRO A 3 -13.93 -2.88 5.92
C PRO A 3 -13.14 -1.80 6.66
N GLU A 4 -12.43 -2.17 7.74
CA GLU A 4 -11.62 -1.27 8.55
C GLU A 4 -10.47 -0.66 7.73
N ARG A 5 -9.81 -1.47 6.89
CA ARG A 5 -8.73 -0.98 6.00
C ARG A 5 -9.25 -0.09 4.88
N LEU A 6 -10.47 -0.35 4.39
CA LEU A 6 -11.12 0.53 3.42
C LEU A 6 -11.47 1.88 4.04
N ALA A 7 -12.00 1.89 5.26
CA ALA A 7 -12.27 3.11 6.00
C ALA A 7 -10.98 3.91 6.24
N LEU A 8 -9.93 3.24 6.71
CA LEU A 8 -8.64 3.86 6.98
C LEU A 8 -7.99 4.46 5.71
N ALA A 9 -8.17 3.83 4.55
CA ALA A 9 -7.69 4.41 3.29
C ALA A 9 -8.31 5.79 3.02
N GLY A 10 -9.61 5.97 3.33
CA GLY A 10 -10.28 7.27 3.27
C GLY A 10 -9.68 8.29 4.24
N GLU A 11 -9.37 7.87 5.47
CA GLU A 11 -8.74 8.73 6.48
C GLU A 11 -7.32 9.17 6.07
N PHE A 12 -6.61 8.35 5.30
CA PHE A 12 -5.32 8.70 4.69
C PHE A 12 -5.45 9.51 3.39
N GLY A 13 -6.64 9.95 3.03
CA GLY A 13 -6.86 10.85 1.90
C GLY A 13 -7.18 10.16 0.58
N ALA A 14 -7.48 8.86 0.57
CA ALA A 14 -7.97 8.22 -0.64
C ALA A 14 -9.35 8.79 -0.98
N SER A 15 -9.51 9.36 -2.17
CA SER A 15 -10.78 9.89 -2.66
C SER A 15 -11.82 8.76 -2.90
N ARG A 16 -11.34 7.55 -3.14
CA ARG A 16 -12.15 6.33 -3.31
C ARG A 16 -11.42 5.13 -2.73
N ALA A 17 -12.13 4.29 -2.01
CA ALA A 17 -11.66 2.99 -1.55
C ALA A 17 -12.60 1.92 -2.11
N LEU A 18 -12.04 0.91 -2.79
CA LEU A 18 -12.80 -0.13 -3.47
C LEU A 18 -12.49 -1.50 -2.88
N ASP A 19 -13.52 -2.28 -2.57
CA ASP A 19 -13.32 -3.69 -2.27
C ASP A 19 -13.09 -4.45 -3.59
N ALA A 20 -11.92 -5.06 -3.72
CA ALA A 20 -11.55 -5.82 -4.91
C ALA A 20 -12.37 -7.11 -5.11
N ARG A 21 -13.18 -7.49 -4.11
CA ARG A 21 -14.12 -8.63 -4.20
C ARG A 21 -15.43 -8.26 -4.91
N ASP A 22 -15.72 -6.98 -5.05
CA ASP A 22 -17.00 -6.46 -5.56
C ASP A 22 -16.97 -6.24 -7.08
N GLY A 23 -16.71 -7.27 -7.85
CA GLY A 23 -16.77 -7.22 -9.32
C GLY A 23 -15.46 -6.81 -9.99
N ASP A 24 -15.56 -6.22 -11.18
CA ASP A 24 -14.40 -5.81 -11.99
C ASP A 24 -13.73 -4.55 -11.40
N THR A 25 -12.67 -4.78 -10.63
CA THR A 25 -11.90 -3.73 -9.97
C THR A 25 -11.32 -2.74 -10.98
N ALA A 26 -10.83 -3.19 -12.13
CA ALA A 26 -10.24 -2.31 -13.14
C ALA A 26 -11.30 -1.40 -13.77
N ALA A 27 -12.48 -1.92 -14.09
CA ALA A 27 -13.58 -1.12 -14.62
C ALA A 27 -14.02 -0.05 -13.60
N ARG A 28 -14.16 -0.44 -12.34
CA ARG A 28 -14.53 0.47 -11.24
C ARG A 28 -13.48 1.56 -11.00
N LEU A 29 -12.19 1.23 -11.09
CA LEU A 29 -11.12 2.22 -10.99
C LEU A 29 -11.20 3.26 -12.10
N ARG A 30 -11.61 2.86 -13.32
CA ARG A 30 -11.73 3.74 -14.49
C ARG A 30 -13.04 4.55 -14.57
N GLU A 31 -13.98 4.39 -13.66
CA GLU A 31 -15.24 5.15 -13.66
C GLU A 31 -15.06 6.67 -13.64
N GLY A 32 -13.92 7.16 -13.12
CA GLY A 32 -13.52 8.58 -13.17
C GLY A 32 -12.54 8.93 -14.29
N GLY A 33 -12.27 8.00 -15.21
CA GLY A 33 -11.21 8.09 -16.21
C GLY A 33 -10.07 7.09 -15.95
N ALA A 34 -9.29 6.79 -16.98
CA ALA A 34 -8.12 5.92 -16.83
C ALA A 34 -7.00 6.62 -16.02
N LEU A 35 -6.25 5.85 -15.26
CA LEU A 35 -5.27 6.37 -14.31
C LEU A 35 -3.93 6.71 -14.98
N ASP A 36 -3.28 7.76 -14.52
CA ASP A 36 -1.91 8.12 -14.93
C ASP A 36 -0.87 7.17 -14.34
N CYS A 37 -1.03 6.82 -13.08
CA CYS A 37 -0.10 6.00 -12.32
C CYS A 37 -0.83 5.04 -11.40
N ALA A 38 -0.27 3.85 -11.20
CA ALA A 38 -0.72 2.87 -10.23
C ALA A 38 0.45 2.32 -9.43
N PHE A 39 0.22 2.01 -8.14
CA PHE A 39 1.18 1.32 -7.28
C PHE A 39 0.64 -0.07 -6.95
N GLU A 40 1.38 -1.10 -7.33
CA GLU A 40 1.06 -2.47 -6.96
C GLU A 40 1.79 -2.81 -5.65
N ALA A 41 1.03 -3.01 -4.58
CA ALA A 41 1.56 -3.29 -3.24
C ALA A 41 0.89 -4.51 -2.57
N ALA A 42 0.04 -5.24 -3.30
CA ALA A 42 -0.67 -6.41 -2.77
C ALA A 42 0.06 -7.73 -3.04
N GLY A 43 0.91 -7.79 -4.06
CA GLY A 43 1.75 -8.94 -4.36
C GLY A 43 1.02 -10.11 -5.03
N SER A 44 0.03 -9.84 -5.89
CA SER A 44 -0.71 -10.90 -6.58
C SER A 44 -0.87 -10.61 -8.08
N GLN A 45 -1.02 -11.68 -8.89
CA GLN A 45 -1.32 -11.53 -10.32
C GLN A 45 -2.60 -10.72 -10.53
N ALA A 46 -3.63 -10.96 -9.73
CA ALA A 46 -4.92 -10.27 -9.87
C ALA A 46 -4.81 -8.76 -9.62
N SER A 47 -4.03 -8.33 -8.62
CA SER A 47 -3.79 -6.90 -8.37
C SER A 47 -2.93 -6.26 -9.46
N LEU A 48 -1.95 -6.99 -10.00
CA LEU A 48 -1.15 -6.56 -11.13
C LEU A 48 -2.02 -6.34 -12.39
N ASP A 49 -2.86 -7.32 -12.71
CA ASP A 49 -3.76 -7.26 -13.87
C ASP A 49 -4.74 -6.09 -13.74
N ALA A 50 -5.34 -5.91 -12.56
CA ALA A 50 -6.26 -4.80 -12.31
C ALA A 50 -5.55 -3.43 -12.40
N ALA A 51 -4.34 -3.32 -11.88
CA ALA A 51 -3.54 -2.10 -11.95
C ALA A 51 -3.19 -1.76 -13.41
N LEU A 52 -2.67 -2.71 -14.18
CA LEU A 52 -2.36 -2.51 -15.60
C LEU A 52 -3.60 -2.13 -16.41
N ALA A 53 -4.72 -2.85 -16.21
CA ALA A 53 -5.96 -2.59 -16.93
C ALA A 53 -6.57 -1.22 -16.59
N SER A 54 -6.27 -0.64 -15.43
CA SER A 54 -6.78 0.67 -15.01
C SER A 54 -6.01 1.85 -15.60
N LEU A 55 -4.79 1.65 -16.07
CA LEU A 55 -3.94 2.72 -16.59
C LEU A 55 -4.43 3.23 -17.95
N ARG A 56 -4.18 4.51 -18.23
CA ARG A 56 -4.30 5.08 -19.58
C ARG A 56 -3.12 4.67 -20.47
N LYS A 57 -3.21 4.94 -21.75
CA LYS A 57 -2.06 4.87 -22.66
C LYS A 57 -0.95 5.82 -22.17
N GLY A 58 0.31 5.34 -22.17
CA GLY A 58 1.46 6.05 -21.61
C GLY A 58 1.48 6.11 -20.08
N GLY A 59 0.61 5.38 -19.40
CA GLY A 59 0.54 5.30 -17.95
C GLY A 59 1.70 4.52 -17.34
N GLU A 60 1.84 4.63 -16.02
CA GLU A 60 2.97 4.06 -15.28
C GLU A 60 2.51 3.14 -14.15
N LEU A 61 3.08 1.97 -14.06
CA LEU A 61 2.92 1.04 -12.94
C LEU A 61 4.20 0.96 -12.13
N VAL A 62 4.11 1.22 -10.84
CA VAL A 62 5.20 1.03 -9.88
C VAL A 62 4.95 -0.23 -9.06
N LEU A 63 5.83 -1.22 -9.17
CA LEU A 63 5.82 -2.44 -8.39
C LEU A 63 6.61 -2.22 -7.10
N VAL A 64 5.92 -2.25 -5.97
CA VAL A 64 6.54 -2.11 -4.62
C VAL A 64 6.41 -3.40 -3.80
N SER A 65 5.54 -4.33 -4.22
CA SER A 65 5.41 -5.64 -3.59
C SER A 65 6.51 -6.60 -4.06
N LEU A 66 6.90 -7.51 -3.18
CA LEU A 66 7.78 -8.62 -3.53
C LEU A 66 6.94 -9.76 -4.11
N MET A 67 6.85 -9.80 -5.42
CA MET A 67 6.15 -10.84 -6.16
C MET A 67 7.14 -11.88 -6.67
N GLY A 68 6.67 -13.11 -6.87
CA GLY A 68 7.40 -14.12 -7.64
C GLY A 68 7.24 -13.91 -9.15
N GLU A 69 7.18 -15.00 -9.90
CA GLU A 69 6.92 -14.95 -11.33
C GLU A 69 5.51 -14.43 -11.63
N VAL A 70 5.40 -13.54 -12.59
CA VAL A 70 4.13 -12.98 -13.06
C VAL A 70 4.02 -13.08 -14.57
N ARG A 71 2.79 -13.11 -15.06
CA ARG A 71 2.49 -13.07 -16.50
C ARG A 71 2.15 -11.65 -16.90
N LEU A 72 2.69 -11.21 -18.02
CA LEU A 72 2.43 -9.91 -18.64
C LEU A 72 2.05 -10.12 -20.10
N ASP A 73 1.05 -9.37 -20.56
CA ASP A 73 0.75 -9.27 -21.98
C ASP A 73 1.69 -8.23 -22.62
N ALA A 74 2.73 -8.71 -23.29
CA ALA A 74 3.70 -7.83 -23.93
C ALA A 74 3.09 -7.01 -25.06
N PHE A 75 2.07 -7.54 -25.76
CA PHE A 75 1.38 -6.79 -26.81
C PHE A 75 0.63 -5.59 -26.22
N ASP A 76 -0.10 -5.78 -25.11
CA ASP A 76 -0.80 -4.69 -24.43
C ASP A 76 0.18 -3.63 -23.90
N LEU A 77 1.30 -4.04 -23.32
CA LEU A 77 2.34 -3.11 -22.87
C LEU A 77 2.86 -2.23 -23.99
N VAL A 78 3.20 -2.82 -25.14
CA VAL A 78 3.74 -2.08 -26.29
C VAL A 78 2.67 -1.20 -26.91
N ASN A 79 1.46 -1.74 -27.16
CA ASN A 79 0.37 -1.01 -27.81
C ASN A 79 -0.10 0.20 -26.99
N ARG A 80 -0.06 0.10 -25.68
CA ARG A 80 -0.44 1.17 -24.76
C ARG A 80 0.74 1.99 -24.27
N GLU A 81 1.97 1.68 -24.68
CA GLU A 81 3.18 2.41 -24.29
C GLU A 81 3.34 2.51 -22.76
N LEU A 82 2.99 1.43 -22.04
CA LEU A 82 3.02 1.43 -20.58
C LEU A 82 4.45 1.37 -20.05
N ARG A 83 4.68 2.01 -18.91
CA ARG A 83 5.95 1.97 -18.18
C ARG A 83 5.79 1.13 -16.92
N LEU A 84 6.69 0.16 -16.72
CA LEU A 84 6.77 -0.64 -15.51
C LEU A 84 8.07 -0.31 -14.77
N LEU A 85 7.94 0.08 -13.52
CA LEU A 85 9.06 0.44 -12.65
C LEU A 85 9.05 -0.44 -11.41
N GLY A 86 10.21 -0.94 -11.02
CA GLY A 86 10.40 -1.58 -9.72
C GLY A 86 10.90 -0.57 -8.70
N SER A 87 10.42 -0.68 -7.46
CA SER A 87 10.91 0.11 -6.34
C SER A 87 11.15 -0.79 -5.13
N VAL A 88 12.34 -0.73 -4.56
CA VAL A 88 12.70 -1.48 -3.35
C VAL A 88 13.58 -0.63 -2.44
N GLY A 89 13.37 -0.81 -1.14
CA GLY A 89 14.16 -0.13 -0.11
C GLY A 89 13.78 1.35 0.04
N TYR A 90 14.72 2.11 0.58
CA TYR A 90 14.48 3.49 1.04
C TYR A 90 15.56 4.43 0.52
N ARG A 91 15.98 4.23 -0.75
CA ARG A 91 17.06 5.05 -1.33
C ARG A 91 16.71 6.53 -1.20
N ASP A 92 17.52 7.25 -0.42
CA ASP A 92 17.46 8.70 -0.22
C ASP A 92 16.08 9.27 0.21
N ALA A 93 15.14 8.41 0.64
CA ALA A 93 13.78 8.81 0.96
C ALA A 93 13.63 9.44 2.36
N TYR A 94 14.48 9.06 3.32
CA TYR A 94 14.31 9.49 4.72
C TYR A 94 14.39 11.00 4.95
N PRO A 95 15.35 11.74 4.36
CA PRO A 95 15.43 13.19 4.59
C PRO A 95 14.14 13.91 4.16
N GLU A 96 13.60 13.53 2.98
CA GLU A 96 12.36 14.11 2.47
C GLU A 96 11.14 13.72 3.32
N LEU A 97 11.04 12.44 3.70
CA LEU A 97 9.96 11.97 4.56
C LEU A 97 9.96 12.66 5.92
N ILE A 98 11.13 12.84 6.53
CA ILE A 98 11.27 13.55 7.82
C ILE A 98 10.83 15.01 7.67
N ALA A 99 11.21 15.67 6.58
CA ALA A 99 10.79 17.04 6.33
C ALA A 99 9.27 17.15 6.16
N LEU A 100 8.64 16.24 5.40
CA LEU A 100 7.19 16.18 5.22
C LEU A 100 6.43 15.95 6.53
N LEU A 101 6.98 15.09 7.41
CA LEU A 101 6.42 14.87 8.75
C LEU A 101 6.55 16.11 9.65
N ALA A 102 7.72 16.76 9.64
CA ALA A 102 7.99 17.96 10.43
C ALA A 102 7.09 19.14 10.01
N ASP A 103 6.82 19.26 8.70
CA ASP A 103 5.93 20.28 8.13
C ASP A 103 4.43 19.96 8.31
N GLY A 104 4.09 18.80 8.88
CA GLY A 104 2.70 18.36 9.02
C GLY A 104 2.00 18.01 7.70
N ARG A 105 2.75 17.90 6.60
CA ARG A 105 2.22 17.52 5.28
C ARG A 105 1.97 16.02 5.16
N LEU A 106 2.59 15.24 6.01
CA LEU A 106 2.42 13.80 6.12
C LEU A 106 2.18 13.44 7.59
N ASP A 107 1.12 12.69 7.87
CA ASP A 107 0.82 12.16 9.20
C ASP A 107 0.81 10.62 9.12
N LEU A 108 1.86 10.00 9.64
CA LEU A 108 1.97 8.53 9.72
C LEU A 108 1.60 7.98 11.11
N ALA A 109 1.35 8.84 12.10
CA ALA A 109 1.00 8.38 13.44
C ALA A 109 -0.27 7.53 13.45
N ARG A 110 -1.24 7.87 12.60
CA ARG A 110 -2.48 7.10 12.43
C ARG A 110 -2.28 5.67 11.91
N ALA A 111 -1.17 5.41 11.23
CA ALA A 111 -0.84 4.06 10.77
C ALA A 111 -0.40 3.15 11.92
N VAL A 112 0.10 3.72 13.02
CA VAL A 112 0.52 2.98 14.21
C VAL A 112 -0.73 2.63 15.01
N THR A 113 -1.18 1.40 14.88
CA THR A 113 -2.39 0.91 15.56
C THR A 113 -2.11 0.33 16.92
N ARG A 114 -0.86 -0.01 17.20
CA ARG A 114 -0.43 -0.56 18.48
C ARG A 114 1.06 -0.36 18.70
N SER A 115 1.46 -0.16 19.97
CA SER A 115 2.84 -0.27 20.43
C SER A 115 2.89 -1.33 21.51
N VAL A 116 3.89 -2.21 21.46
CA VAL A 116 4.07 -3.32 22.42
C VAL A 116 5.52 -3.36 22.92
N PRO A 117 5.77 -3.74 24.18
CA PRO A 117 7.12 -4.00 24.65
C PRO A 117 7.71 -5.24 23.97
N LEU A 118 9.04 -5.36 23.98
CA LEU A 118 9.76 -6.44 23.29
C LEU A 118 9.28 -7.83 23.73
N GLU A 119 9.01 -8.00 25.02
CA GLU A 119 8.58 -9.28 25.62
C GLU A 119 7.23 -9.75 25.08
N GLN A 120 6.41 -8.83 24.57
CA GLN A 120 5.09 -9.11 24.02
C GLN A 120 5.06 -9.12 22.47
N ALA A 121 6.20 -8.96 21.82
CA ALA A 121 6.29 -8.81 20.37
C ALA A 121 5.69 -9.99 19.61
N VAL A 122 5.83 -11.22 20.10
CA VAL A 122 5.27 -12.41 19.44
C VAL A 122 3.76 -12.41 19.56
N GLU A 123 3.22 -12.41 20.75
CA GLU A 123 1.77 -12.58 21.00
C GLU A 123 0.95 -11.37 20.58
N HIS A 124 1.36 -10.17 21.02
CA HIS A 124 0.62 -8.93 20.77
C HIS A 124 1.11 -8.15 19.55
N GLY A 125 2.23 -8.55 18.95
CA GLY A 125 2.74 -8.03 17.69
C GLY A 125 2.40 -8.94 16.51
N PHE A 126 3.21 -9.98 16.27
CA PHE A 126 3.08 -10.84 15.07
C PHE A 126 1.76 -11.60 15.01
N GLU A 127 1.34 -12.25 16.10
CA GLU A 127 0.08 -12.99 16.13
C GLU A 127 -1.13 -12.07 16.03
N ALA A 128 -1.09 -10.90 16.63
CA ALA A 128 -2.14 -9.91 16.51
C ALA A 128 -2.35 -9.48 15.05
N LEU A 129 -1.28 -9.22 14.29
CA LEU A 129 -1.35 -8.88 12.85
C LEU A 129 -1.97 -10.00 12.00
N LEU A 130 -1.81 -11.26 12.40
CA LEU A 130 -2.42 -12.39 11.70
C LEU A 130 -3.92 -12.52 11.98
N ARG A 131 -4.34 -12.28 13.23
CA ARG A 131 -5.72 -12.50 13.70
C ARG A 131 -6.61 -11.28 13.53
N ASP A 132 -6.09 -10.09 13.78
CA ASP A 132 -6.82 -8.83 13.78
C ASP A 132 -6.47 -8.00 12.54
N LYS A 133 -7.40 -7.96 11.60
CA LYS A 133 -7.21 -7.24 10.31
C LYS A 133 -7.35 -5.72 10.44
N SER A 134 -7.76 -5.21 11.59
CA SER A 134 -7.74 -3.77 11.89
C SER A 134 -6.31 -3.26 12.15
N GLN A 135 -5.40 -4.14 12.56
CA GLN A 135 -4.01 -3.77 12.77
C GLN A 135 -3.31 -3.42 11.45
N VAL A 136 -2.69 -2.25 11.40
CA VAL A 136 -1.94 -1.77 10.22
C VAL A 136 -0.45 -1.80 10.50
N LYS A 137 0.00 -1.12 11.55
CA LYS A 137 1.39 -1.07 11.98
C LYS A 137 1.46 -1.30 13.48
N VAL A 138 2.18 -2.34 13.88
CA VAL A 138 2.51 -2.58 15.29
C VAL A 138 3.98 -2.22 15.50
N LEU A 139 4.26 -1.32 16.43
CA LEU A 139 5.61 -0.98 16.84
C LEU A 139 6.02 -1.86 18.00
N VAL A 140 7.24 -2.36 17.95
CA VAL A 140 7.87 -3.05 19.07
C VAL A 140 8.84 -2.08 19.75
N ASN A 141 8.58 -1.74 21.00
CA ASN A 141 9.42 -0.87 21.78
C ASN A 141 10.39 -1.70 22.65
N PRO A 142 11.70 -1.68 22.35
CA PRO A 142 12.69 -2.43 23.12
C PRO A 142 13.05 -1.76 24.45
N ASN A 143 12.63 -0.50 24.64
CA ASN A 143 12.90 0.24 25.86
C ASN A 143 11.58 0.65 26.54
N PRO A 144 11.18 -0.02 27.65
CA PRO A 144 9.93 0.28 28.35
C PRO A 144 9.83 1.75 28.84
N ALA A 145 10.95 2.41 29.07
CA ALA A 145 10.96 3.82 29.48
C ALA A 145 10.52 4.79 28.37
N LEU A 146 10.40 4.34 27.12
CA LEU A 146 9.93 5.14 25.99
C LEU A 146 8.49 4.77 25.57
N ALA A 147 7.80 3.94 26.33
CA ALA A 147 6.44 3.49 25.97
C ALA A 147 5.38 4.59 26.13
N ASP A 148 5.69 5.63 26.90
CA ASP A 148 4.77 6.74 27.25
C ASP A 148 5.17 8.08 26.61
N ALA A 149 6.03 8.08 25.58
CA ALA A 149 6.52 9.28 24.92
C ALA A 149 5.81 9.57 23.58
#